data_2a3807d0b8f7885fe44fd61d6b30f64e
#
_entry.id   2a3807d0b8f7885fe44fd61d6b30f64e
#
_cell.length_a   1.000
_cell.length_b   1.000
_cell.length_c   1.000
_cell.angle_alpha   90.00
_cell.angle_beta   90.00
_cell.angle_gamma   90.00
#
_symmetry.space_group_name_H-M   'P 1'
#
loop_
_entity.id
_entity.type
_entity.pdbx_description
1 polymer ?
#
loop_
_entity_poly.entity_id
_entity_poly.type
_entity_poly.pdbx_seq_one_letter_code
_entity_poly.pdbx_strand_id
1 'polypeptide(L)'
;MQFSFVSLLAALGFFATVRGDLHQLIVGTFGTESLYTLEFDDAALTLDLIGNSTASAASSWIALSHDKKNLYGTSYSTAPAFVSYTLGNATDILYNSTLDIGGNCSSAKAIFVTAATEPPYAVYGTLFGGTSAGCGSVYSVDENGALSELIQNYTYKSTSGVHGVALDSTNSFIYSADDSANTLWTHKVDNTTGELTLVGSVSGPVTGADPRHLTVHPEGQYLYVVLEGANELAQYSIDQSTGIPYFENVTYPLIPSNATSADYWSDEVALSFSNNYIWATSRARSTNNTGYISAFSVASNGKIVSQLFLEPTTSSGGAANASVFRSVAPSEFSDKYVALTDSATGFVEIWSLASNGSAASVVAHVDIDDGGCCANAVVRFDSTPLYLFYESTG
;
A
#
# COMPACT_ATOMS: atom_id res chain seq x y z
N MET A 1 -58.53 38.15 42.23
CA MET A 1 -57.86 36.87 42.01
C MET A 1 -57.15 36.95 40.66
N GLN A 2 -55.83 37.15 40.71
CA GLN A 2 -54.98 37.18 39.51
C GLN A 2 -54.25 35.83 39.43
N PHE A 3 -54.49 35.07 38.39
CA PHE A 3 -53.75 33.85 38.11
C PHE A 3 -52.56 34.17 37.20
N SER A 4 -51.32 33.98 37.73
CA SER A 4 -50.08 34.01 36.95
C SER A 4 -49.84 32.63 36.30
N PHE A 5 -49.80 32.61 34.98
CA PHE A 5 -49.33 31.46 34.22
C PHE A 5 -47.80 31.52 34.14
N VAL A 6 -47.12 30.55 34.72
CA VAL A 6 -45.68 30.30 34.53
C VAL A 6 -45.53 29.38 33.32
N SER A 7 -45.03 29.91 32.23
CA SER A 7 -44.66 29.10 31.06
C SER A 7 -43.31 28.44 31.28
N LEU A 8 -43.31 27.13 31.36
CA LEU A 8 -42.10 26.31 31.39
C LEU A 8 -41.63 26.08 29.95
N LEU A 9 -40.59 26.79 29.50
CA LEU A 9 -39.90 26.49 28.25
C LEU A 9 -39.00 25.26 28.50
N ALA A 10 -39.35 24.11 27.94
CA ALA A 10 -38.47 22.97 27.83
C ALA A 10 -37.50 23.22 26.67
N ALA A 11 -36.23 23.46 26.97
CA ALA A 11 -35.16 23.50 25.98
C ALA A 11 -34.86 22.06 25.54
N LEU A 12 -35.35 21.64 24.40
CA LEU A 12 -34.90 20.45 23.70
C LEU A 12 -33.50 20.74 23.16
N GLY A 13 -32.46 20.25 23.87
CA GLY A 13 -31.10 20.22 23.38
C GLY A 13 -31.04 19.19 22.23
N PHE A 14 -30.93 19.66 21.00
CA PHE A 14 -30.49 18.83 19.90
C PHE A 14 -29.02 18.50 20.11
N PHE A 15 -28.71 17.31 20.60
CA PHE A 15 -27.38 16.73 20.46
C PHE A 15 -27.23 16.34 18.98
N ALA A 16 -26.60 17.21 18.21
CA ALA A 16 -26.05 16.79 16.92
C ALA A 16 -24.97 15.73 17.22
N THR A 17 -25.28 14.47 17.01
CA THR A 17 -24.25 13.43 16.97
C THR A 17 -23.37 13.79 15.78
N VAL A 18 -22.14 14.20 16.03
CA VAL A 18 -21.10 14.27 15.00
C VAL A 18 -20.90 12.83 14.57
N ARG A 19 -21.42 12.48 13.41
CA ARG A 19 -21.16 11.19 12.79
C ARG A 19 -19.80 11.33 12.11
N GLY A 20 -18.83 10.48 12.46
CA GLY A 20 -17.57 10.41 11.78
C GLY A 20 -17.69 9.84 10.38
N ASP A 21 -16.65 9.97 9.60
CA ASP A 21 -16.54 9.28 8.34
C ASP A 21 -16.13 7.82 8.59
N LEU A 22 -16.72 6.91 7.82
CA LEU A 22 -16.39 5.48 7.88
C LEU A 22 -15.43 5.14 6.76
N HIS A 23 -14.29 4.60 7.12
CA HIS A 23 -13.22 4.23 6.20
C HIS A 23 -13.13 2.70 6.09
N GLN A 24 -13.27 2.17 4.88
CA GLN A 24 -13.18 0.73 4.65
C GLN A 24 -11.83 0.34 4.10
N LEU A 25 -11.24 -0.69 4.71
CA LEU A 25 -9.98 -1.29 4.29
C LEU A 25 -10.20 -2.74 3.88
N ILE A 26 -9.49 -3.17 2.84
CA ILE A 26 -9.36 -4.60 2.52
C ILE A 26 -7.94 -5.00 2.86
N VAL A 27 -7.78 -6.14 3.54
CA VAL A 27 -6.49 -6.66 4.00
C VAL A 27 -6.27 -8.05 3.43
N GLY A 28 -5.11 -8.25 2.79
CA GLY A 28 -4.65 -9.54 2.29
C GLY A 28 -3.96 -10.37 3.38
N THR A 29 -3.56 -11.57 3.02
CA THR A 29 -2.96 -12.55 3.94
C THR A 29 -1.73 -13.22 3.34
N PHE A 30 -0.88 -13.81 4.20
CA PHE A 30 0.25 -14.64 3.78
C PHE A 30 -0.02 -16.14 3.84
N GLY A 31 -0.84 -16.57 4.78
CA GLY A 31 -0.97 -17.99 5.13
C GLY A 31 -2.37 -18.55 4.99
N THR A 32 -3.39 -17.72 4.82
CA THR A 32 -4.78 -18.13 4.73
C THR A 32 -5.42 -17.66 3.43
N GLU A 33 -6.42 -18.39 2.94
CA GLU A 33 -7.23 -18.02 1.77
C GLU A 33 -8.36 -17.10 2.21
N SER A 34 -8.00 -15.92 2.74
CA SER A 34 -8.92 -14.92 3.27
C SER A 34 -8.58 -13.52 2.77
N LEU A 35 -9.62 -12.72 2.58
CA LEU A 35 -9.56 -11.27 2.41
C LEU A 35 -10.45 -10.66 3.48
N TYR A 36 -9.88 -9.84 4.34
CA TYR A 36 -10.60 -9.20 5.44
C TYR A 36 -11.07 -7.82 5.04
N THR A 37 -12.30 -7.47 5.44
CA THR A 37 -12.81 -6.10 5.35
C THR A 37 -12.91 -5.53 6.75
N LEU A 38 -12.25 -4.38 6.95
CA LEU A 38 -12.29 -3.63 8.19
C LEU A 38 -12.99 -2.30 7.97
N GLU A 39 -13.58 -1.76 9.03
CA GLU A 39 -14.19 -0.44 9.04
C GLU A 39 -13.63 0.37 10.21
N PHE A 40 -13.12 1.55 9.90
CA PHE A 40 -12.62 2.53 10.87
C PHE A 40 -13.59 3.70 10.95
N ASP A 41 -14.13 3.97 12.14
CA ASP A 41 -14.91 5.17 12.46
C ASP A 41 -13.97 6.23 13.05
N ASP A 42 -13.76 7.33 12.33
CA ASP A 42 -12.78 8.35 12.73
C ASP A 42 -13.27 9.28 13.84
N ALA A 43 -14.57 9.30 14.14
CA ALA A 43 -15.12 10.03 15.29
C ALA A 43 -15.11 9.18 16.57
N ALA A 44 -15.45 7.89 16.46
CA ALA A 44 -15.42 6.95 17.57
C ALA A 44 -13.99 6.44 17.85
N LEU A 45 -13.09 6.51 16.87
CA LEU A 45 -11.75 5.92 16.87
C LEU A 45 -11.81 4.41 17.14
N THR A 46 -12.72 3.72 16.46
CA THR A 46 -12.86 2.26 16.52
C THR A 46 -12.50 1.64 15.18
N LEU A 47 -11.90 0.46 15.23
CA LEU A 47 -11.57 -0.35 14.05
C LEU A 47 -12.19 -1.72 14.22
N ASP A 48 -13.13 -2.06 13.35
CA ASP A 48 -13.90 -3.28 13.43
C ASP A 48 -13.65 -4.19 12.23
N LEU A 49 -13.50 -5.49 12.48
CA LEU A 49 -13.54 -6.52 11.45
C LEU A 49 -14.98 -6.77 11.05
N ILE A 50 -15.40 -6.28 9.87
CA ILE A 50 -16.78 -6.36 9.40
C ILE A 50 -17.02 -7.48 8.38
N GLY A 51 -15.98 -8.06 7.81
CA GLY A 51 -16.10 -9.14 6.82
C GLY A 51 -14.85 -10.01 6.69
N ASN A 52 -15.09 -11.28 6.35
CA ASN A 52 -14.09 -12.24 5.94
C ASN A 52 -14.60 -12.96 4.70
N SER A 53 -13.97 -12.68 3.55
CA SER A 53 -14.30 -13.30 2.27
C SER A 53 -13.28 -14.38 1.94
N THR A 54 -13.76 -15.52 1.45
CA THR A 54 -12.87 -16.58 0.97
C THR A 54 -12.16 -16.11 -0.29
N ALA A 55 -10.83 -16.12 -0.24
CA ALA A 55 -9.97 -15.85 -1.38
C ALA A 55 -9.65 -17.17 -2.13
N SER A 56 -9.28 -17.06 -3.40
CA SER A 56 -8.82 -18.23 -4.18
C SER A 56 -7.39 -18.62 -3.84
N ALA A 57 -6.63 -17.73 -3.18
CA ALA A 57 -5.29 -17.96 -2.68
C ALA A 57 -4.95 -16.90 -1.61
N ALA A 58 -3.93 -17.18 -0.80
CA ALA A 58 -3.34 -16.17 0.06
C ALA A 58 -2.73 -15.05 -0.79
N SER A 59 -3.20 -13.81 -0.60
CA SER A 59 -2.77 -12.64 -1.35
C SER A 59 -1.89 -11.75 -0.48
N SER A 60 -0.59 -11.89 -0.63
CA SER A 60 0.39 -11.08 0.12
C SER A 60 0.38 -9.61 -0.31
N TRP A 61 -0.02 -9.33 -1.54
CA TRP A 61 -0.20 -8.00 -2.08
C TRP A 61 -1.51 -7.89 -2.84
N ILE A 62 -2.20 -6.76 -2.65
CA ILE A 62 -3.47 -6.45 -3.31
C ILE A 62 -3.44 -5.02 -3.86
N ALA A 63 -4.17 -4.78 -4.93
CA ALA A 63 -4.32 -3.47 -5.55
C ALA A 63 -5.75 -3.28 -6.06
N LEU A 64 -6.28 -2.06 -5.97
CA LEU A 64 -7.58 -1.71 -6.50
C LEU A 64 -7.49 -1.34 -7.98
N SER A 65 -8.57 -1.58 -8.74
CA SER A 65 -8.76 -0.99 -10.06
C SER A 65 -8.93 0.53 -9.97
N HIS A 66 -8.77 1.24 -11.09
CA HIS A 66 -8.91 2.69 -11.19
C HIS A 66 -10.26 3.22 -10.65
N ASP A 67 -11.33 2.45 -10.82
CA ASP A 67 -12.69 2.78 -10.38
C ASP A 67 -13.08 2.12 -9.04
N LYS A 68 -12.14 1.42 -8.41
CA LYS A 68 -12.28 0.70 -7.14
C LYS A 68 -13.39 -0.36 -7.11
N LYS A 69 -13.82 -0.84 -8.28
CA LYS A 69 -14.81 -1.90 -8.38
C LYS A 69 -14.20 -3.29 -8.45
N ASN A 70 -12.90 -3.38 -8.70
CA ASN A 70 -12.17 -4.64 -8.72
C ASN A 70 -10.95 -4.58 -7.80
N LEU A 71 -10.58 -5.75 -7.31
CA LEU A 71 -9.38 -5.98 -6.52
C LEU A 71 -8.53 -7.01 -7.26
N TYR A 72 -7.25 -6.73 -7.38
CA TYR A 72 -6.24 -7.65 -7.90
C TYR A 72 -5.36 -8.12 -6.76
N GLY A 73 -5.03 -9.40 -6.75
CA GLY A 73 -4.20 -10.01 -5.71
C GLY A 73 -3.13 -10.92 -6.27
N THR A 74 -2.05 -11.08 -5.53
CA THR A 74 -1.04 -12.11 -5.76
C THR A 74 -1.54 -13.46 -5.26
N SER A 75 -1.20 -14.56 -5.95
CA SER A 75 -1.29 -15.89 -5.37
C SER A 75 0.07 -16.24 -4.75
N TYR A 76 0.19 -16.06 -3.43
CA TYR A 76 1.40 -16.35 -2.67
C TYR A 76 1.48 -17.84 -2.33
N SER A 77 1.40 -18.67 -3.35
CA SER A 77 1.35 -20.12 -3.22
C SER A 77 2.46 -20.80 -4.05
N THR A 78 2.44 -22.12 -4.10
CA THR A 78 3.36 -22.92 -4.93
C THR A 78 3.08 -22.81 -6.43
N ALA A 79 1.89 -22.35 -6.83
CA ALA A 79 1.53 -22.04 -8.20
C ALA A 79 1.38 -20.51 -8.32
N PRO A 80 2.42 -19.79 -8.78
CA PRO A 80 2.36 -18.33 -8.86
C PRO A 80 1.35 -17.89 -9.91
N ALA A 81 0.44 -17.02 -9.49
CA ALA A 81 -0.64 -16.50 -10.31
C ALA A 81 -1.04 -15.11 -9.85
N PHE A 82 -1.86 -14.42 -10.63
CA PHE A 82 -2.57 -13.22 -10.23
C PHE A 82 -4.06 -13.48 -10.28
N VAL A 83 -4.78 -12.89 -9.34
CA VAL A 83 -6.21 -13.15 -9.10
C VAL A 83 -6.97 -11.85 -9.18
N SER A 84 -8.19 -11.88 -9.66
CA SER A 84 -9.11 -10.74 -9.62
C SER A 84 -10.43 -11.08 -8.94
N TYR A 85 -10.99 -10.05 -8.30
CA TYR A 85 -12.25 -10.07 -7.60
C TYR A 85 -13.08 -8.85 -7.98
N THR A 86 -14.40 -8.99 -8.07
CA THR A 86 -15.33 -7.85 -8.11
C THR A 86 -15.71 -7.46 -6.68
N LEU A 87 -15.67 -6.17 -6.42
CA LEU A 87 -16.08 -5.57 -5.16
C LEU A 87 -17.54 -5.13 -5.26
N GLY A 88 -18.45 -5.88 -4.60
CA GLY A 88 -19.86 -5.55 -4.50
C GLY A 88 -20.13 -4.45 -3.45
N ASN A 89 -20.99 -4.73 -2.49
CA ASN A 89 -21.20 -3.87 -1.31
C ASN A 89 -20.03 -3.97 -0.32
N ALA A 90 -20.17 -3.41 0.87
CA ALA A 90 -19.10 -3.27 1.86
C ALA A 90 -18.26 -4.53 2.11
N THR A 91 -18.89 -5.70 2.13
CA THR A 91 -18.24 -6.97 2.50
C THR A 91 -18.20 -8.00 1.37
N ASP A 92 -18.80 -7.70 0.20
CA ASP A 92 -18.88 -8.64 -0.91
C ASP A 92 -17.62 -8.54 -1.79
N ILE A 93 -16.73 -9.49 -1.63
CA ILE A 93 -15.56 -9.69 -2.48
C ILE A 93 -15.78 -10.97 -3.26
N LEU A 94 -16.14 -10.84 -4.54
CA LEU A 94 -16.55 -11.94 -5.40
C LEU A 94 -15.42 -12.33 -6.35
N TYR A 95 -14.99 -13.58 -6.29
CA TYR A 95 -13.97 -14.12 -7.19
C TYR A 95 -14.37 -14.01 -8.67
N ASN A 96 -13.42 -13.56 -9.51
CA ASN A 96 -13.59 -13.48 -10.97
C ASN A 96 -12.72 -14.49 -11.70
N SER A 97 -11.40 -14.29 -11.65
CA SER A 97 -10.47 -15.09 -12.45
C SER A 97 -9.11 -15.22 -11.76
N THR A 98 -8.39 -16.25 -12.16
CA THR A 98 -6.99 -16.48 -11.84
C THR A 98 -6.22 -16.67 -13.13
N LEU A 99 -5.13 -15.93 -13.32
CA LEU A 99 -4.24 -16.09 -14.47
C LEU A 99 -2.86 -16.53 -14.02
N ASP A 100 -2.45 -17.68 -14.54
CA ASP A 100 -1.11 -18.21 -14.30
C ASP A 100 -0.06 -17.33 -14.99
N ILE A 101 1.12 -17.28 -14.38
CA ILE A 101 2.24 -16.51 -14.94
C ILE A 101 2.80 -17.17 -16.20
N GLY A 102 2.83 -18.49 -16.24
CA GLY A 102 3.26 -19.26 -17.40
C GLY A 102 4.74 -19.12 -17.77
N GLY A 103 5.15 -19.91 -18.74
CA GLY A 103 6.48 -19.82 -19.36
C GLY A 103 7.64 -20.00 -18.38
N ASN A 104 8.76 -19.34 -18.67
CA ASN A 104 9.99 -19.42 -17.89
C ASN A 104 9.90 -18.72 -16.51
N CYS A 105 8.81 -18.01 -16.23
CA CYS A 105 8.59 -17.26 -15.00
C CYS A 105 7.86 -18.07 -13.91
N SER A 106 7.40 -19.25 -14.21
CA SER A 106 6.48 -20.07 -13.38
C SER A 106 7.08 -20.65 -12.08
N SER A 107 8.37 -20.51 -11.84
CA SER A 107 9.01 -21.04 -10.60
C SER A 107 9.20 -20.01 -9.51
N ALA A 108 8.87 -18.74 -9.75
CA ALA A 108 8.95 -17.67 -8.77
C ALA A 108 7.62 -17.48 -8.03
N LYS A 109 7.60 -16.70 -6.95
CA LYS A 109 6.37 -16.33 -6.23
C LYS A 109 5.85 -15.00 -6.74
N ALA A 110 4.56 -14.88 -6.93
CA ALA A 110 3.91 -13.59 -7.14
C ALA A 110 3.99 -12.79 -5.84
N ILE A 111 4.69 -11.64 -5.85
CA ILE A 111 4.98 -10.89 -4.64
C ILE A 111 4.28 -9.53 -4.59
N PHE A 112 4.12 -8.88 -5.74
CA PHE A 112 3.56 -7.54 -5.83
C PHE A 112 2.64 -7.41 -7.05
N VAL A 113 1.58 -6.61 -6.94
CA VAL A 113 0.68 -6.27 -8.03
C VAL A 113 0.30 -4.80 -7.95
N THR A 114 0.20 -4.15 -9.09
CA THR A 114 -0.36 -2.80 -9.22
C THR A 114 -1.21 -2.70 -10.48
N ALA A 115 -2.14 -1.74 -10.53
CA ALA A 115 -3.02 -1.51 -11.65
C ALA A 115 -2.83 -0.11 -12.23
N ALA A 116 -2.88 0.01 -13.55
CA ALA A 116 -2.90 1.29 -14.22
C ALA A 116 -4.19 2.06 -13.91
N THR A 117 -4.07 3.38 -13.72
CA THR A 117 -5.20 4.29 -13.49
C THR A 117 -5.75 4.88 -14.79
N GLU A 118 -5.00 4.75 -15.89
CA GLU A 118 -5.35 5.20 -17.22
C GLU A 118 -5.50 4.01 -18.18
N PRO A 119 -6.29 4.13 -19.27
CA PRO A 119 -6.41 3.09 -20.29
C PRO A 119 -5.04 2.67 -20.84
N PRO A 120 -4.86 1.38 -21.14
CA PRO A 120 -5.83 0.28 -21.20
C PRO A 120 -6.12 -0.41 -19.82
N TYR A 121 -5.79 0.24 -18.69
CA TYR A 121 -5.99 -0.28 -17.32
C TYR A 121 -5.28 -1.60 -17.05
N ALA A 122 -4.12 -1.79 -17.68
CA ALA A 122 -3.33 -3.01 -17.54
C ALA A 122 -2.91 -3.23 -16.07
N VAL A 123 -2.76 -4.50 -15.69
CA VAL A 123 -2.32 -4.92 -14.36
C VAL A 123 -0.91 -5.48 -14.46
N TYR A 124 -0.03 -5.01 -13.57
CA TYR A 124 1.39 -5.34 -13.56
C TYR A 124 1.73 -6.13 -12.30
N GLY A 125 2.37 -7.27 -12.49
CA GLY A 125 2.81 -8.12 -11.41
C GLY A 125 4.30 -8.37 -11.43
N THR A 126 4.92 -8.51 -10.24
CA THR A 126 6.32 -8.90 -10.10
C THR A 126 6.47 -10.21 -9.35
N LEU A 127 7.59 -10.85 -9.58
CA LEU A 127 7.90 -12.17 -9.07
C LEU A 127 9.19 -12.12 -8.27
N PHE A 128 9.18 -12.77 -7.12
CA PHE A 128 10.32 -12.78 -6.20
C PHE A 128 10.68 -14.20 -5.75
N GLY A 129 11.96 -14.46 -5.60
CA GLY A 129 12.46 -15.77 -5.18
C GLY A 129 12.33 -16.86 -6.25
N GLY A 130 12.85 -18.03 -5.97
CA GLY A 130 12.88 -19.15 -6.93
C GLY A 130 13.94 -19.00 -8.04
N THR A 131 13.93 -19.90 -9.00
CA THR A 131 14.91 -19.94 -10.10
C THR A 131 14.53 -19.02 -11.27
N SER A 132 13.34 -18.43 -11.26
CA SER A 132 12.80 -17.56 -12.31
C SER A 132 12.43 -16.16 -11.77
N ALA A 133 13.08 -15.73 -10.69
CA ALA A 133 12.74 -14.47 -10.00
C ALA A 133 12.92 -13.20 -10.84
N GLY A 134 13.75 -13.25 -11.88
CA GLY A 134 14.01 -12.11 -12.77
C GLY A 134 12.89 -11.84 -13.78
N CYS A 135 11.63 -12.00 -13.42
CA CYS A 135 10.47 -11.81 -14.29
C CYS A 135 9.45 -10.85 -13.71
N GLY A 136 8.65 -10.28 -14.62
CA GLY A 136 7.38 -9.62 -14.31
C GLY A 136 6.35 -9.96 -15.39
N SER A 137 5.08 -9.67 -15.12
CA SER A 137 3.98 -9.99 -16.00
C SER A 137 3.03 -8.82 -16.18
N VAL A 138 2.45 -8.70 -17.37
CA VAL A 138 1.43 -7.70 -17.73
C VAL A 138 0.16 -8.43 -18.13
N TYR A 139 -0.95 -8.00 -17.57
CA TYR A 139 -2.27 -8.57 -17.86
C TYR A 139 -3.23 -7.51 -18.37
N SER A 140 -4.09 -7.90 -19.32
CA SER A 140 -5.27 -7.11 -19.68
C SER A 140 -6.40 -7.33 -18.68
N VAL A 141 -7.35 -6.41 -18.70
CA VAL A 141 -8.64 -6.57 -18.04
C VAL A 141 -9.76 -6.57 -19.06
N ASP A 142 -10.85 -7.25 -18.75
CA ASP A 142 -12.08 -7.22 -19.57
C ASP A 142 -12.90 -5.94 -19.29
N GLU A 143 -14.05 -5.82 -19.94
CA GLU A 143 -14.96 -4.67 -19.78
C GLU A 143 -15.53 -4.51 -18.36
N ASN A 144 -15.47 -5.55 -17.54
CA ASN A 144 -15.89 -5.55 -16.15
C ASN A 144 -14.73 -5.37 -15.17
N GLY A 145 -13.49 -5.23 -15.67
CA GLY A 145 -12.27 -5.07 -14.88
C GLY A 145 -11.69 -6.37 -14.34
N ALA A 146 -12.20 -7.55 -14.74
CA ALA A 146 -11.59 -8.83 -14.37
C ALA A 146 -10.31 -9.07 -15.20
N LEU A 147 -9.31 -9.75 -14.61
CA LEU A 147 -8.12 -10.18 -15.36
C LEU A 147 -8.55 -11.11 -16.50
N SER A 148 -8.11 -10.79 -17.74
CA SER A 148 -8.56 -11.45 -18.95
C SER A 148 -7.45 -12.25 -19.64
N GLU A 149 -6.33 -11.64 -19.98
CA GLU A 149 -5.23 -12.28 -20.71
C GLU A 149 -3.87 -11.88 -20.18
N LEU A 150 -2.91 -12.82 -20.23
CA LEU A 150 -1.49 -12.50 -20.07
C LEU A 150 -0.99 -11.85 -21.37
N ILE A 151 -0.73 -10.55 -21.32
CA ILE A 151 -0.23 -9.77 -22.47
C ILE A 151 1.26 -10.03 -22.68
N GLN A 152 2.04 -9.98 -21.58
CA GLN A 152 3.49 -10.04 -21.65
C GLN A 152 4.09 -10.65 -20.39
N ASN A 153 5.09 -11.53 -20.56
CA ASN A 153 6.11 -11.77 -19.56
C ASN A 153 7.38 -11.03 -19.98
N TYR A 154 7.89 -10.16 -19.13
CA TYR A 154 9.12 -9.42 -19.36
C TYR A 154 10.19 -9.82 -18.35
N THR A 155 11.46 -9.62 -18.71
CA THR A 155 12.57 -10.12 -17.91
C THR A 155 13.50 -9.01 -17.46
N TYR A 156 14.00 -9.14 -16.25
CA TYR A 156 15.12 -8.40 -15.69
C TYR A 156 16.42 -9.21 -15.84
N LYS A 157 17.38 -9.01 -14.97
CA LYS A 157 18.58 -9.89 -14.91
C LYS A 157 18.22 -11.24 -14.25
N SER A 158 19.02 -12.27 -14.55
CA SER A 158 18.86 -13.58 -13.91
C SER A 158 19.08 -13.59 -12.40
N THR A 159 19.74 -12.54 -11.87
CA THR A 159 19.96 -12.35 -10.42
C THR A 159 18.93 -11.44 -9.78
N SER A 160 17.97 -10.94 -10.54
CA SER A 160 16.95 -10.01 -10.06
C SER A 160 15.95 -10.70 -9.13
N GLY A 161 15.48 -9.93 -8.16
CA GLY A 161 14.33 -10.21 -7.31
C GLY A 161 13.59 -8.90 -7.11
N VAL A 162 12.70 -8.57 -8.05
CA VAL A 162 11.95 -7.32 -8.01
C VAL A 162 10.83 -7.46 -7.01
N HIS A 163 10.87 -6.62 -5.97
CA HIS A 163 9.93 -6.71 -4.87
C HIS A 163 8.73 -5.77 -5.03
N GLY A 164 8.93 -4.55 -5.53
CA GLY A 164 7.86 -3.58 -5.72
C GLY A 164 7.97 -2.81 -7.02
N VAL A 165 6.83 -2.33 -7.52
CA VAL A 165 6.75 -1.46 -8.70
C VAL A 165 5.81 -0.29 -8.47
N ALA A 166 6.06 0.84 -9.13
CA ALA A 166 5.14 1.97 -9.16
C ALA A 166 5.05 2.58 -10.55
N LEU A 167 3.83 2.93 -10.96
CA LEU A 167 3.57 3.73 -12.15
C LEU A 167 3.78 5.22 -11.82
N ASP A 168 4.20 5.99 -12.81
CA ASP A 168 4.08 7.43 -12.74
C ASP A 168 2.60 7.84 -12.89
N SER A 169 2.27 9.08 -12.54
CA SER A 169 0.89 9.58 -12.55
C SER A 169 0.23 9.60 -13.93
N THR A 170 1.02 9.51 -15.00
CA THR A 170 0.54 9.47 -16.39
C THR A 170 0.48 8.06 -16.95
N ASN A 171 0.88 7.06 -16.19
CA ASN A 171 1.06 5.66 -16.59
C ASN A 171 1.96 5.51 -17.84
N SER A 172 2.91 6.44 -18.03
CA SER A 172 3.87 6.40 -19.13
C SER A 172 5.12 5.59 -18.82
N PHE A 173 5.46 5.52 -17.54
CA PHE A 173 6.60 4.76 -17.03
C PHE A 173 6.21 3.93 -15.79
N ILE A 174 6.84 2.75 -15.68
CA ILE A 174 6.81 1.95 -14.47
C ILE A 174 8.24 1.78 -13.95
N TYR A 175 8.40 2.00 -12.67
CA TYR A 175 9.66 1.85 -11.94
C TYR A 175 9.61 0.57 -11.12
N SER A 176 10.71 -0.17 -11.08
CA SER A 176 10.79 -1.43 -10.36
C SER A 176 11.98 -1.42 -9.41
N ALA A 177 11.73 -1.78 -8.16
CA ALA A 177 12.75 -1.91 -7.13
C ALA A 177 13.21 -3.37 -7.04
N ASP A 178 14.47 -3.59 -7.39
CA ASP A 178 15.10 -4.90 -7.46
C ASP A 178 16.02 -5.07 -6.25
N ASP A 179 15.49 -5.68 -5.23
CA ASP A 179 16.15 -5.97 -3.98
C ASP A 179 17.39 -6.85 -4.21
N SER A 180 17.22 -7.99 -4.87
CA SER A 180 18.30 -8.96 -5.05
C SER A 180 19.44 -8.49 -5.97
N ALA A 181 19.15 -7.66 -6.98
CA ALA A 181 20.17 -7.11 -7.88
C ALA A 181 20.62 -5.70 -7.52
N ASN A 182 20.12 -5.15 -6.41
CA ASN A 182 20.42 -3.80 -5.92
C ASN A 182 20.29 -2.74 -7.03
N THR A 183 19.12 -2.74 -7.72
CA THR A 183 18.92 -1.98 -8.97
C THR A 183 17.49 -1.39 -9.01
N LEU A 184 17.37 -0.20 -9.58
CA LEU A 184 16.10 0.36 -10.03
C LEU A 184 16.00 0.21 -11.55
N TRP A 185 14.87 -0.30 -12.04
CA TRP A 185 14.58 -0.44 -13.46
C TRP A 185 13.54 0.57 -13.89
N THR A 186 13.65 1.08 -15.11
CA THR A 186 12.65 1.94 -15.75
C THR A 186 12.18 1.26 -17.04
N HIS A 187 10.87 1.04 -17.13
CA HIS A 187 10.22 0.60 -18.35
C HIS A 187 9.23 1.66 -18.82
N LYS A 188 9.15 1.84 -20.14
CA LYS A 188 8.12 2.64 -20.78
C LYS A 188 6.89 1.76 -20.98
N VAL A 189 5.71 2.31 -20.70
CA VAL A 189 4.42 1.68 -20.92
C VAL A 189 3.91 2.06 -22.33
N ASP A 190 3.43 1.09 -23.08
CA ASP A 190 2.63 1.34 -24.28
C ASP A 190 1.18 1.63 -23.88
N ASN A 191 0.73 2.85 -24.11
CA ASN A 191 -0.59 3.33 -23.70
C ASN A 191 -1.77 2.68 -24.49
N THR A 192 -1.48 1.82 -25.45
CA THR A 192 -2.50 1.09 -26.22
C THR A 192 -2.63 -0.35 -25.74
N THR A 193 -1.52 -1.00 -25.46
CA THR A 193 -1.47 -2.42 -25.11
C THR A 193 -1.18 -2.68 -23.64
N GLY A 194 -0.57 -1.73 -22.94
CA GLY A 194 -0.02 -1.90 -21.60
C GLY A 194 1.34 -2.59 -21.56
N GLU A 195 1.89 -3.02 -22.71
CA GLU A 195 3.19 -3.69 -22.78
C GLU A 195 4.33 -2.80 -22.30
N LEU A 196 5.35 -3.43 -21.77
CA LEU A 196 6.53 -2.77 -21.22
C LEU A 196 7.75 -2.90 -22.13
N THR A 197 8.45 -1.77 -22.33
CA THR A 197 9.74 -1.73 -23.00
C THR A 197 10.80 -1.20 -22.04
N LEU A 198 11.89 -1.94 -21.84
CA LEU A 198 13.00 -1.50 -20.98
C LEU A 198 13.63 -0.22 -21.53
N VAL A 199 13.69 0.82 -20.68
CA VAL A 199 14.37 2.09 -20.99
C VAL A 199 15.79 2.07 -20.42
N GLY A 200 15.95 1.66 -19.17
CA GLY A 200 17.25 1.65 -18.52
C GLY A 200 17.18 1.18 -17.07
N SER A 201 18.32 1.27 -16.39
CA SER A 201 18.42 0.95 -14.99
C SER A 201 19.50 1.77 -14.31
N VAL A 202 19.34 1.97 -12.99
CA VAL A 202 20.34 2.59 -12.12
C VAL A 202 20.61 1.69 -10.93
N SER A 203 21.88 1.58 -10.52
CA SER A 203 22.24 0.80 -9.33
C SER A 203 21.75 1.51 -8.07
N GLY A 204 21.49 0.75 -7.00
CA GLY A 204 21.28 1.29 -5.68
C GLY A 204 22.45 2.21 -5.25
N PRO A 205 22.22 3.14 -4.33
CA PRO A 205 23.20 4.19 -3.98
C PRO A 205 24.48 3.64 -3.36
N VAL A 206 24.38 2.51 -2.70
CA VAL A 206 25.52 1.76 -2.15
C VAL A 206 25.32 0.27 -2.36
N THR A 207 26.38 -0.50 -2.26
CA THR A 207 26.29 -1.98 -2.33
C THR A 207 25.49 -2.49 -1.14
N GLY A 208 24.48 -3.34 -1.40
CA GLY A 208 23.59 -3.88 -0.38
C GLY A 208 22.58 -2.84 0.15
N ALA A 209 22.27 -1.82 -0.65
CA ALA A 209 21.18 -0.92 -0.34
C ALA A 209 19.82 -1.61 -0.47
N ASP A 210 19.71 -2.52 -1.42
CA ASP A 210 18.58 -3.43 -1.65
C ASP A 210 17.24 -2.65 -1.78
N PRO A 211 17.02 -1.95 -2.93
CA PRO A 211 15.76 -1.25 -3.19
C PRO A 211 14.59 -2.23 -3.16
N ARG A 212 13.55 -1.93 -2.36
CA ARG A 212 12.45 -2.86 -2.12
C ARG A 212 11.09 -2.37 -2.60
N HIS A 213 10.60 -1.28 -2.03
CA HIS A 213 9.36 -0.63 -2.44
C HIS A 213 9.62 0.83 -2.80
N LEU A 214 8.72 1.38 -3.60
CA LEU A 214 8.88 2.74 -4.13
C LEU A 214 7.53 3.37 -4.46
N THR A 215 7.49 4.69 -4.45
CA THR A 215 6.32 5.46 -4.90
C THR A 215 6.77 6.71 -5.65
N VAL A 216 5.99 7.14 -6.64
CA VAL A 216 6.25 8.32 -7.47
C VAL A 216 5.38 9.47 -6.99
N HIS A 217 5.95 10.65 -6.84
CA HIS A 217 5.14 11.85 -6.57
C HIS A 217 4.26 12.17 -7.79
N PRO A 218 2.98 12.54 -7.61
CA PRO A 218 2.06 12.79 -8.73
C PRO A 218 2.52 13.85 -9.73
N GLU A 219 3.31 14.86 -9.29
CA GLU A 219 3.96 15.82 -10.20
C GLU A 219 5.05 15.20 -11.09
N GLY A 220 5.37 13.92 -10.89
CA GLY A 220 6.28 13.14 -11.72
C GLY A 220 7.77 13.51 -11.62
N GLN A 221 8.15 14.41 -10.72
CA GLN A 221 9.54 14.89 -10.61
C GLN A 221 10.41 14.05 -9.69
N TYR A 222 9.80 13.33 -8.75
CA TYR A 222 10.49 12.58 -7.71
C TYR A 222 9.97 11.17 -7.52
N LEU A 223 10.91 10.28 -7.25
CA LEU A 223 10.70 8.89 -6.86
C LEU A 223 11.30 8.69 -5.46
N TYR A 224 10.56 8.04 -4.58
CA TYR A 224 11.01 7.69 -3.23
C TYR A 224 11.14 6.18 -3.14
N VAL A 225 12.25 5.72 -2.60
CA VAL A 225 12.62 4.32 -2.59
C VAL A 225 13.04 3.89 -1.19
N VAL A 226 12.37 2.90 -0.66
CA VAL A 226 12.85 2.20 0.54
C VAL A 226 14.01 1.30 0.16
N LEU A 227 15.12 1.47 0.87
CA LEU A 227 16.32 0.65 0.77
C LEU A 227 16.35 -0.33 1.95
N GLU A 228 15.91 -1.58 1.70
CA GLU A 228 15.72 -2.60 2.75
C GLU A 228 17.01 -2.88 3.51
N GLY A 229 18.10 -3.12 2.79
CA GLY A 229 19.39 -3.46 3.38
C GLY A 229 20.09 -2.28 4.05
N ALA A 230 19.94 -1.07 3.49
CA ALA A 230 20.49 0.15 4.08
C ALA A 230 19.68 0.68 5.27
N ASN A 231 18.41 0.28 5.40
CA ASN A 231 17.44 0.84 6.35
C ASN A 231 17.24 2.35 6.18
N GLU A 232 17.07 2.80 4.94
CA GLU A 232 16.93 4.20 4.59
C GLU A 232 15.80 4.43 3.59
N LEU A 233 15.24 5.62 3.56
CA LEU A 233 14.44 6.17 2.47
C LEU A 233 15.32 7.03 1.59
N ALA A 234 15.42 6.71 0.29
CA ALA A 234 16.17 7.47 -0.70
C ALA A 234 15.25 8.31 -1.57
N GLN A 235 15.70 9.52 -1.93
CA GLN A 235 15.04 10.39 -2.90
C GLN A 235 15.82 10.40 -4.21
N TYR A 236 15.07 10.22 -5.32
CA TYR A 236 15.58 10.32 -6.68
C TYR A 236 14.79 11.39 -7.43
N SER A 237 15.46 12.21 -8.24
CA SER A 237 14.80 13.01 -9.26
C SER A 237 14.61 12.18 -10.53
N ILE A 238 13.55 12.47 -11.29
CA ILE A 238 13.24 11.77 -12.56
C ILE A 238 13.56 12.70 -13.72
N ASP A 239 14.40 12.24 -14.65
CA ASP A 239 14.63 12.93 -15.91
C ASP A 239 13.37 12.85 -16.78
N GLN A 240 12.71 13.98 -16.97
CA GLN A 240 11.41 14.07 -17.66
C GLN A 240 11.47 13.69 -19.14
N SER A 241 12.65 13.65 -19.74
CA SER A 241 12.83 13.27 -21.15
C SER A 241 13.00 11.77 -21.36
N THR A 242 13.58 11.09 -20.40
CA THR A 242 13.91 9.64 -20.47
C THR A 242 13.13 8.79 -19.50
N GLY A 243 12.54 9.37 -18.45
CA GLY A 243 11.96 8.65 -17.33
C GLY A 243 12.97 8.05 -16.37
N ILE A 244 14.27 8.16 -16.61
CA ILE A 244 15.29 7.50 -15.78
C ILE A 244 15.48 8.26 -14.47
N PRO A 245 15.43 7.58 -13.29
CA PRO A 245 15.67 8.21 -12.01
C PRO A 245 17.15 8.49 -11.80
N TYR A 246 17.45 9.59 -11.13
CA TYR A 246 18.78 10.02 -10.73
C TYR A 246 18.86 10.20 -9.21
N PHE A 247 19.80 9.51 -8.57
CA PHE A 247 19.99 9.61 -7.13
C PHE A 247 20.57 10.97 -6.73
N GLU A 248 19.88 11.69 -5.86
CA GLU A 248 20.28 13.05 -5.43
C GLU A 248 21.29 13.07 -4.28
N ASN A 249 21.84 11.92 -3.88
CA ASN A 249 22.68 11.76 -2.68
C ASN A 249 21.97 12.20 -1.39
N VAL A 250 20.66 11.96 -1.33
CA VAL A 250 19.83 12.26 -0.17
C VAL A 250 19.16 10.98 0.30
N THR A 251 19.45 10.60 1.53
CA THR A 251 18.78 9.51 2.25
C THR A 251 18.36 9.95 3.64
N TYR A 252 17.38 9.26 4.19
CA TYR A 252 16.85 9.47 5.53
C TYR A 252 16.79 8.14 6.27
N PRO A 253 17.26 8.08 7.55
CA PRO A 253 17.25 6.84 8.30
C PRO A 253 15.83 6.39 8.64
N LEU A 254 15.58 5.09 8.52
CA LEU A 254 14.32 4.45 8.94
C LEU A 254 14.48 3.63 10.23
N ILE A 255 15.65 3.67 10.83
CA ILE A 255 15.98 3.13 12.16
C ILE A 255 16.82 4.15 12.93
N PRO A 256 16.83 4.15 14.28
CA PRO A 256 17.67 5.03 15.06
C PRO A 256 19.17 4.77 14.84
N SER A 257 19.99 5.82 14.96
CA SER A 257 21.44 5.73 14.74
C SER A 257 22.20 4.80 15.69
N ASN A 258 21.60 4.45 16.82
CA ASN A 258 22.14 3.50 17.80
C ASN A 258 21.61 2.06 17.59
N ALA A 259 20.73 1.84 16.62
CA ALA A 259 20.25 0.51 16.27
C ALA A 259 21.28 -0.24 15.41
N THR A 260 21.32 -1.56 15.52
CA THR A 260 22.16 -2.41 14.68
C THR A 260 21.42 -2.66 13.35
N SER A 261 21.95 -2.15 12.23
CA SER A 261 21.30 -2.26 10.92
C SER A 261 20.94 -3.70 10.54
N ALA A 262 21.78 -4.68 10.89
CA ALA A 262 21.52 -6.08 10.61
C ALA A 262 20.31 -6.69 11.35
N ASP A 263 19.76 -5.99 12.35
CA ASP A 263 18.59 -6.42 13.11
C ASP A 263 17.28 -5.90 12.49
N TYR A 264 17.35 -5.16 11.38
CA TYR A 264 16.19 -4.53 10.76
C TYR A 264 16.15 -4.74 9.25
N TRP A 265 14.93 -4.63 8.70
CA TRP A 265 14.63 -4.51 7.28
C TRP A 265 13.63 -3.38 7.08
N SER A 266 13.97 -2.40 6.27
CA SER A 266 12.98 -1.37 5.88
C SER A 266 12.00 -1.93 4.86
N ASP A 267 10.74 -1.52 4.96
CA ASP A 267 9.64 -2.24 4.32
C ASP A 267 8.93 -1.44 3.24
N GLU A 268 8.16 -0.44 3.66
CA GLU A 268 7.14 0.17 2.83
C GLU A 268 7.32 1.68 2.75
N VAL A 269 6.84 2.28 1.66
CA VAL A 269 6.72 3.72 1.48
C VAL A 269 5.39 4.04 0.78
N ALA A 270 4.65 5.01 1.32
CA ALA A 270 3.41 5.48 0.73
C ALA A 270 3.24 6.99 0.89
N LEU A 271 2.64 7.63 -0.11
CA LEU A 271 2.24 9.04 -0.05
C LEU A 271 0.91 9.19 0.71
N SER A 272 0.77 10.26 1.47
CA SER A 272 -0.49 10.65 2.08
C SER A 272 -1.49 11.17 1.03
N PHE A 273 -2.74 11.33 1.40
CA PHE A 273 -3.82 11.80 0.52
C PHE A 273 -3.48 13.09 -0.25
N SER A 274 -2.98 14.11 0.44
CA SER A 274 -2.63 15.38 -0.21
C SER A 274 -1.26 15.39 -0.88
N ASN A 275 -0.50 14.28 -0.79
CA ASN A 275 0.89 14.16 -1.19
C ASN A 275 1.86 15.10 -0.44
N ASN A 276 1.42 15.70 0.67
CA ASN A 276 2.25 16.56 1.51
C ASN A 276 3.13 15.76 2.50
N TYR A 277 2.83 14.47 2.67
CA TYR A 277 3.57 13.58 3.56
C TYR A 277 3.90 12.26 2.87
N ILE A 278 5.03 11.70 3.27
CA ILE A 278 5.43 10.33 2.98
C ILE A 278 5.45 9.57 4.30
N TRP A 279 4.89 8.37 4.29
CA TRP A 279 5.01 7.40 5.37
C TRP A 279 5.99 6.30 4.96
N ALA A 280 6.87 5.91 5.86
CA ALA A 280 7.77 4.78 5.63
C ALA A 280 7.95 3.95 6.90
N THR A 281 8.20 2.66 6.73
CA THR A 281 8.33 1.71 7.84
C THR A 281 9.59 0.88 7.74
N SER A 282 10.00 0.36 8.90
CA SER A 282 10.94 -0.74 9.01
C SER A 282 10.41 -1.76 10.03
N ARG A 283 10.82 -3.01 9.87
CA ARG A 283 10.51 -4.12 10.76
C ARG A 283 11.77 -4.62 11.44
N ALA A 284 11.63 -5.10 12.67
CA ALA A 284 12.71 -5.79 13.35
C ALA A 284 12.73 -7.28 12.94
N ARG A 285 13.93 -7.83 12.83
CA ARG A 285 14.15 -9.26 12.52
C ARG A 285 13.94 -10.18 13.72
N SER A 286 13.67 -9.61 14.88
CA SER A 286 13.44 -10.33 16.14
C SER A 286 12.23 -9.76 16.84
N THR A 287 11.38 -10.62 17.38
CA THR A 287 10.21 -10.25 18.17
C THR A 287 10.55 -9.53 19.49
N ASN A 288 11.82 -9.54 19.90
CA ASN A 288 12.29 -8.81 21.07
C ASN A 288 12.48 -7.30 20.83
N ASN A 289 12.49 -6.88 19.55
CA ASN A 289 12.66 -5.49 19.15
C ASN A 289 11.38 -5.00 18.47
N THR A 290 11.08 -3.72 18.59
CA THR A 290 10.04 -3.07 17.79
C THR A 290 10.58 -2.69 16.43
N GLY A 291 9.70 -2.63 15.41
CA GLY A 291 9.98 -1.92 14.17
C GLY A 291 9.86 -0.41 14.35
N TYR A 292 9.89 0.33 13.25
CA TYR A 292 9.78 1.80 13.26
C TYR A 292 8.81 2.28 12.19
N ILE A 293 8.17 3.41 12.47
CA ILE A 293 7.35 4.20 11.55
C ILE A 293 7.90 5.62 11.48
N SER A 294 7.91 6.19 10.29
CA SER A 294 8.42 7.52 10.04
C SER A 294 7.48 8.29 9.12
N ALA A 295 7.38 9.60 9.30
CA ALA A 295 6.76 10.48 8.33
C ALA A 295 7.72 11.59 7.90
N PHE A 296 7.53 12.04 6.66
CA PHE A 296 8.33 13.09 6.03
C PHE A 296 7.40 14.15 5.47
N SER A 297 7.76 15.42 5.63
CA SER A 297 7.08 16.50 4.92
C SER A 297 7.62 16.64 3.51
N VAL A 298 6.72 16.91 2.56
CA VAL A 298 7.01 17.02 1.14
C VAL A 298 6.58 18.39 0.63
N ALA A 299 7.42 19.02 -0.17
CA ALA A 299 7.08 20.26 -0.86
C ALA A 299 6.14 19.96 -2.05
N SER A 300 5.43 20.99 -2.52
CA SER A 300 4.47 20.85 -3.65
C SER A 300 5.07 20.30 -4.94
N ASN A 301 6.38 20.43 -5.14
CA ASN A 301 7.08 19.84 -6.28
C ASN A 301 7.54 18.39 -6.04
N GLY A 302 7.26 17.82 -4.86
CA GLY A 302 7.63 16.47 -4.51
C GLY A 302 8.97 16.33 -3.78
N LYS A 303 9.72 17.41 -3.52
CA LYS A 303 10.97 17.30 -2.78
C LYS A 303 10.71 17.07 -1.29
N ILE A 304 11.37 16.07 -0.70
CA ILE A 304 11.33 15.88 0.77
C ILE A 304 11.97 17.11 1.44
N VAL A 305 11.24 17.71 2.37
CA VAL A 305 11.71 18.88 3.15
C VAL A 305 12.40 18.42 4.42
N SER A 306 11.79 17.52 5.17
CA SER A 306 12.34 17.00 6.42
C SER A 306 11.69 15.69 6.84
N GLN A 307 12.44 14.86 7.56
CA GLN A 307 11.89 13.81 8.40
C GLN A 307 11.24 14.44 9.62
N LEU A 308 9.95 14.15 9.84
CA LEU A 308 9.17 14.75 10.92
C LEU A 308 9.37 14.01 12.23
N PHE A 309 9.40 12.69 12.17
CA PHE A 309 9.66 11.80 13.30
C PHE A 309 10.17 10.44 12.82
N LEU A 310 10.72 9.69 13.74
CA LEU A 310 11.06 8.27 13.64
C LEU A 310 10.70 7.62 14.97
N GLU A 311 9.60 6.87 15.02
CA GLU A 311 9.03 6.31 16.25
C GLU A 311 8.97 4.79 16.21
N PRO A 312 9.13 4.13 17.38
CA PRO A 312 8.94 2.69 17.44
C PRO A 312 7.47 2.33 17.19
N THR A 313 7.25 1.21 16.51
CA THR A 313 5.93 0.60 16.35
C THR A 313 5.59 -0.28 17.57
N THR A 314 4.34 -0.72 17.67
CA THR A 314 3.85 -1.54 18.82
C THR A 314 4.42 -2.95 18.83
N SER A 315 4.91 -3.44 17.68
CA SER A 315 5.48 -4.78 17.53
C SER A 315 6.73 -4.76 16.65
N SER A 316 7.34 -5.94 16.46
CA SER A 316 8.49 -6.10 15.56
C SER A 316 8.16 -5.87 14.08
N GLY A 317 6.93 -6.15 13.63
CA GLY A 317 6.54 -6.11 12.22
C GLY A 317 7.10 -7.25 11.38
N GLY A 318 8.01 -8.05 11.94
CA GLY A 318 8.58 -9.22 11.27
C GLY A 318 9.28 -10.08 12.31
N ALA A 319 9.16 -11.38 12.24
CA ALA A 319 9.85 -12.31 13.11
C ALA A 319 10.84 -13.09 12.26
N ALA A 320 12.13 -12.90 12.38
CA ALA A 320 13.20 -13.72 11.79
C ALA A 320 12.91 -14.38 10.40
N ASN A 321 11.79 -14.03 9.78
CA ASN A 321 11.27 -14.59 8.53
C ASN A 321 11.19 -13.48 7.48
N ALA A 322 12.04 -13.53 6.48
CA ALA A 322 12.07 -12.59 5.36
C ALA A 322 10.75 -12.56 4.54
N SER A 323 9.87 -13.53 4.75
CA SER A 323 8.58 -13.60 4.06
C SER A 323 7.45 -12.84 4.77
N VAL A 324 7.72 -12.21 5.91
CA VAL A 324 6.75 -11.44 6.70
C VAL A 324 7.07 -9.97 6.53
N PHE A 325 6.10 -9.13 6.26
CA PHE A 325 6.32 -7.71 6.12
C PHE A 325 5.18 -6.88 6.71
N ARG A 326 5.41 -5.58 6.75
CA ARG A 326 4.50 -4.58 7.26
C ARG A 326 4.15 -3.63 6.13
N SER A 327 2.87 -3.36 5.95
CA SER A 327 2.38 -2.41 4.96
C SER A 327 1.80 -1.18 5.62
N VAL A 328 1.90 -0.05 4.96
CA VAL A 328 1.21 1.20 5.30
C VAL A 328 0.20 1.53 4.21
N ALA A 329 -1.02 1.83 4.61
CA ALA A 329 -2.09 2.26 3.72
C ALA A 329 -2.65 3.60 4.22
N PRO A 330 -2.18 4.73 3.69
CA PRO A 330 -2.72 6.04 4.05
C PRO A 330 -4.21 6.15 3.71
N SER A 331 -4.95 6.91 4.51
CA SER A 331 -6.32 7.29 4.19
C SER A 331 -6.35 8.02 2.85
N GLU A 332 -7.38 7.80 2.07
CA GLU A 332 -7.57 8.49 0.78
C GLU A 332 -8.32 9.82 0.88
N PHE A 333 -8.61 10.28 2.10
CA PHE A 333 -9.39 11.50 2.35
C PHE A 333 -8.76 12.43 3.38
N SER A 334 -7.73 11.97 4.07
CA SER A 334 -7.09 12.74 5.13
C SER A 334 -5.63 12.35 5.27
N ASP A 335 -4.76 13.33 5.41
CA ASP A 335 -3.36 13.10 5.78
C ASP A 335 -3.19 12.61 7.22
N LYS A 336 -4.28 12.61 7.99
CA LYS A 336 -4.24 12.35 9.43
C LYS A 336 -4.05 10.86 9.77
N TYR A 337 -4.61 9.97 8.95
CA TYR A 337 -4.67 8.56 9.29
C TYR A 337 -3.89 7.69 8.32
N VAL A 338 -3.25 6.65 8.85
CA VAL A 338 -2.62 5.59 8.10
C VAL A 338 -2.89 4.25 8.78
N ALA A 339 -3.28 3.24 8.01
CA ALA A 339 -3.37 1.89 8.49
C ALA A 339 -1.99 1.21 8.42
N LEU A 340 -1.64 0.49 9.47
CA LEU A 340 -0.43 -0.32 9.59
C LEU A 340 -0.83 -1.77 9.80
N THR A 341 -0.38 -2.66 8.93
CA THR A 341 -0.59 -4.10 9.08
C THR A 341 0.60 -4.75 9.78
N ASP A 342 0.36 -5.86 10.47
CA ASP A 342 1.41 -6.68 11.08
C ASP A 342 1.14 -8.15 10.83
N SER A 343 1.96 -8.77 9.99
CA SER A 343 1.81 -10.20 9.67
C SER A 343 2.52 -11.12 10.66
N ALA A 344 3.42 -10.61 11.48
CA ALA A 344 4.13 -11.41 12.49
C ALA A 344 3.22 -11.75 13.68
N THR A 345 2.34 -10.83 14.04
CA THR A 345 1.42 -10.96 15.17
C THR A 345 -0.03 -11.16 14.71
N GLY A 346 -0.42 -10.60 13.56
CA GLY A 346 -1.75 -10.73 13.00
C GLY A 346 -2.71 -9.65 13.50
N PHE A 347 -2.40 -8.37 13.21
CA PHE A 347 -3.28 -7.26 13.55
C PHE A 347 -3.22 -6.14 12.50
N VAL A 348 -4.17 -5.23 12.60
CA VAL A 348 -4.19 -3.93 11.92
C VAL A 348 -4.34 -2.82 12.95
N GLU A 349 -3.54 -1.77 12.81
CA GLU A 349 -3.61 -0.55 13.60
C GLU A 349 -3.90 0.65 12.71
N ILE A 350 -4.66 1.60 13.25
CA ILE A 350 -4.76 2.95 12.66
C ILE A 350 -3.87 3.87 13.48
N TRP A 351 -2.92 4.48 12.78
CA TRP A 351 -2.04 5.52 13.32
C TRP A 351 -2.57 6.89 12.93
N SER A 352 -2.53 7.84 13.86
CA SER A 352 -2.97 9.22 13.64
C SER A 352 -1.78 10.18 13.74
N LEU A 353 -1.57 10.96 12.69
CA LEU A 353 -0.58 12.04 12.67
C LEU A 353 -1.03 13.17 13.60
N ALA A 354 -0.16 13.62 14.48
CA ALA A 354 -0.40 14.80 15.29
C ALA A 354 -0.61 16.04 14.40
N SER A 355 -1.44 16.98 14.84
CA SER A 355 -1.81 18.17 14.05
C SER A 355 -0.63 19.07 13.67
N ASN A 356 0.48 19.01 14.41
CA ASN A 356 1.73 19.71 14.11
C ASN A 356 2.72 18.85 13.31
N GLY A 357 2.34 17.63 12.93
CA GLY A 357 3.17 16.70 12.18
C GLY A 357 4.34 16.07 12.94
N SER A 358 4.54 16.38 14.23
CA SER A 358 5.77 16.02 14.96
C SER A 358 5.79 14.60 15.53
N ALA A 359 4.69 13.87 15.48
CA ALA A 359 4.55 12.52 16.04
C ALA A 359 3.35 11.82 15.43
N ALA A 360 3.26 10.50 15.62
CA ALA A 360 2.07 9.72 15.34
C ALA A 360 1.80 8.74 16.49
N SER A 361 0.55 8.35 16.65
CA SER A 361 0.15 7.39 17.69
C SER A 361 -0.98 6.49 17.22
N VAL A 362 -1.05 5.29 17.75
CA VAL A 362 -2.16 4.36 17.53
C VAL A 362 -3.43 4.93 18.13
N VAL A 363 -4.49 4.96 17.34
CA VAL A 363 -5.83 5.42 17.76
C VAL A 363 -6.88 4.30 17.71
N ALA A 364 -6.62 3.25 16.94
CA ALA A 364 -7.49 2.07 16.88
C ALA A 364 -6.65 0.83 16.55
N HIS A 365 -7.13 -0.36 16.94
CA HIS A 365 -6.43 -1.63 16.80
C HIS A 365 -7.45 -2.77 16.68
N VAL A 366 -7.15 -3.75 15.86
CA VAL A 366 -7.91 -5.01 15.78
C VAL A 366 -6.98 -6.19 15.54
N ASP A 367 -7.07 -7.22 16.37
CA ASP A 367 -6.42 -8.52 16.17
C ASP A 367 -7.22 -9.38 15.19
N ILE A 368 -6.52 -10.07 14.29
CA ILE A 368 -7.08 -11.06 13.37
C ILE A 368 -6.29 -12.36 13.51
N ASP A 369 -6.73 -13.19 14.46
CA ASP A 369 -6.05 -14.43 14.86
C ASP A 369 -6.49 -15.59 13.96
N ASP A 370 -5.99 -15.62 12.74
CA ASP A 370 -6.25 -16.70 11.78
C ASP A 370 -4.99 -17.48 11.38
N GLY A 371 -3.84 -17.09 11.93
CA GLY A 371 -2.53 -17.70 11.63
C GLY A 371 -1.92 -17.29 10.28
N GLY A 372 -2.51 -16.31 9.59
CA GLY A 372 -2.00 -15.87 8.27
C GLY A 372 -2.22 -14.40 7.94
N CYS A 373 -2.96 -13.67 8.74
CA CYS A 373 -3.10 -12.21 8.65
C CYS A 373 -1.85 -11.53 9.25
N CYS A 374 -1.52 -10.34 8.90
CA CYS A 374 -2.07 -9.44 7.92
C CYS A 374 -0.96 -9.03 6.97
N ALA A 375 -1.25 -9.07 5.67
CA ALA A 375 -0.31 -8.67 4.63
C ALA A 375 -0.57 -7.21 4.21
N ASN A 376 -0.55 -6.91 2.91
CA ASN A 376 -0.86 -5.58 2.41
C ASN A 376 -2.33 -5.19 2.65
N ALA A 377 -2.58 -3.91 2.85
CA ALA A 377 -3.91 -3.33 2.95
C ALA A 377 -4.12 -2.23 1.91
N VAL A 378 -5.36 -2.08 1.46
CA VAL A 378 -5.80 -0.98 0.58
C VAL A 378 -7.04 -0.31 1.17
N VAL A 379 -7.15 1.01 1.02
CA VAL A 379 -8.34 1.78 1.41
C VAL A 379 -9.33 1.76 0.26
N ARG A 380 -10.53 1.23 0.50
CA ARG A 380 -11.55 1.05 -0.52
C ARG A 380 -12.52 2.22 -0.63
N PHE A 381 -13.13 2.57 0.48
CA PHE A 381 -14.11 3.65 0.58
C PHE A 381 -13.88 4.47 1.82
N ASP A 382 -14.21 5.76 1.67
CA ASP A 382 -14.67 6.56 2.78
C ASP A 382 -16.12 6.89 2.47
N SER A 383 -17.03 6.43 3.30
CA SER A 383 -18.44 6.71 3.09
C SER A 383 -18.68 8.20 3.30
N THR A 384 -18.97 8.91 2.21
CA THR A 384 -19.64 10.22 2.35
C THR A 384 -20.94 9.98 3.12
N PRO A 385 -21.26 10.75 4.16
CA PRO A 385 -22.53 10.61 4.85
C PRO A 385 -23.66 10.67 3.82
N LEU A 386 -24.52 9.67 3.78
CA LEU A 386 -25.75 9.72 3.04
C LEU A 386 -26.55 10.91 3.60
N TYR A 387 -26.45 12.06 2.95
CA TYR A 387 -27.42 13.12 3.15
C TYR A 387 -28.77 12.55 2.72
N LEU A 388 -29.55 12.10 3.70
CA LEU A 388 -30.97 11.86 3.52
C LEU A 388 -31.58 13.22 3.15
N PHE A 389 -31.74 13.46 1.84
CA PHE A 389 -32.63 14.51 1.38
C PHE A 389 -34.03 14.12 1.84
N TYR A 390 -34.44 14.70 2.96
CA TYR A 390 -35.83 14.73 3.33
C TYR A 390 -36.49 15.67 2.32
N GLU A 391 -37.07 15.13 1.25
CA GLU A 391 -38.05 15.89 0.46
C GLU A 391 -39.23 16.17 1.38
N SER A 392 -39.34 17.41 1.82
CA SER A 392 -40.56 17.92 2.43
C SER A 392 -41.60 18.02 1.31
N THR A 393 -42.43 17.01 1.15
CA THR A 393 -43.69 17.19 0.42
C THR A 393 -44.57 18.13 1.24
N GLY A 394 -44.71 19.37 0.76
CA GLY A 394 -45.71 20.34 1.19
C GLY A 394 -47.09 19.98 0.66
#